data_f32f5c379c82e012199923b5ce2da600
#
_entry.id   f32f5c379c82e012199923b5ce2da600
#
_cell.length_a   1.000
_cell.length_b   1.000
_cell.length_c   1.000
_cell.angle_alpha   90.00
_cell.angle_beta   90.00
_cell.angle_gamma   90.00
#
_symmetry.space_group_name_H-M   'P 1'
#
loop_
_entity.id
_entity.type
_entity.pdbx_description
1 polymer ?
#
loop_
_entity_poly.entity_id
_entity_poly.type
_entity_poly.pdbx_seq_one_letter_code
_entity_poly.pdbx_strand_id
1 'polypeptide(L)'
;VKWTKEQLQAIEKSGNNILVAAAAGSGKTAVLVERIINKIINEKIDIDKLLIVTFTNAAASEMREKILEALYEKIEEEPQNVHLQKQINLIGRASICTIDSFCLDVVKNNFYEIDISPNFRIADTAELELIKQETIEELFEEKYETEDKEFLNLLETYTTYIGDEPLKELILNIYNFIQSTPFPIEWLEKQTLKYNLNNEIDNDFAQSVWGKIIINSV
;
A
#
# COMPACT_ATOMS: atom_id res chain seq x y z
N VAL A 1 -4.69 33.60 10.68
CA VAL A 1 -3.67 32.70 11.25
C VAL A 1 -2.29 33.18 10.82
N LYS A 2 -1.31 33.27 11.76
CA LYS A 2 0.05 33.69 11.41
C LYS A 2 0.92 32.45 11.23
N TRP A 3 1.23 32.10 9.98
CA TRP A 3 2.07 30.95 9.64
C TRP A 3 3.55 31.22 9.89
N THR A 4 4.33 30.18 10.30
CA THR A 4 5.79 30.26 10.32
C THR A 4 6.36 30.23 8.90
N LYS A 5 7.65 30.54 8.73
CA LYS A 5 8.31 30.47 7.41
C LYS A 5 8.27 29.07 6.81
N GLU A 6 8.48 28.04 7.64
CA GLU A 6 8.46 26.64 7.22
C GLU A 6 7.04 26.20 6.83
N GLN A 7 6.03 26.63 7.57
CA GLN A 7 4.63 26.38 7.25
C GLN A 7 4.24 27.04 5.91
N LEU A 8 4.63 28.31 5.69
CA LEU A 8 4.40 29.01 4.42
C LEU A 8 5.07 28.27 3.26
N GLN A 9 6.32 27.82 3.42
CA GLN A 9 6.99 27.03 2.39
C GLN A 9 6.23 25.73 2.08
N ALA A 10 5.67 25.05 3.10
CA ALA A 10 4.88 23.85 2.89
C ALA A 10 3.54 24.14 2.18
N ILE A 11 2.95 25.32 2.39
CA ILE A 11 1.70 25.77 1.77
C ILE A 11 1.93 26.14 0.29
N GLU A 12 2.96 26.93 0.01
CA GLU A 12 3.12 27.62 -1.28
C GLU A 12 3.95 26.82 -2.31
N LYS A 13 4.91 25.99 -1.85
CA LYS A 13 5.85 25.30 -2.74
C LYS A 13 5.13 24.32 -3.66
N SER A 14 5.36 24.45 -4.97
CA SER A 14 4.80 23.60 -6.03
C SER A 14 5.88 23.04 -6.94
N GLY A 15 5.53 22.08 -7.82
CA GLY A 15 6.39 21.56 -8.88
C GLY A 15 7.41 20.50 -8.43
N ASN A 16 7.44 20.12 -7.14
CA ASN A 16 8.33 19.09 -6.60
C ASN A 16 7.61 18.24 -5.56
N ASN A 17 8.16 17.06 -5.27
CA ASN A 17 7.77 16.28 -4.11
C ASN A 17 8.22 17.00 -2.83
N ILE A 18 7.33 17.07 -1.84
CA ILE A 18 7.58 17.75 -0.57
C ILE A 18 7.35 16.76 0.55
N LEU A 19 8.36 16.56 1.40
CA LEU A 19 8.24 15.84 2.65
C LEU A 19 8.22 16.84 3.80
N VAL A 20 7.15 16.82 4.60
CA VAL A 20 6.98 17.69 5.78
C VAL A 20 7.13 16.85 7.05
N ALA A 21 8.24 17.00 7.74
CA ALA A 21 8.45 16.41 9.06
C ALA A 21 7.99 17.40 10.14
N ALA A 22 7.07 16.98 11.00
CA ALA A 22 6.50 17.86 12.02
C ALA A 22 6.05 17.07 13.25
N ALA A 23 6.29 17.60 14.45
CA ALA A 23 5.87 17.00 15.72
C ALA A 23 4.33 16.98 15.86
N ALA A 24 3.82 16.20 16.82
CA ALA A 24 2.41 16.26 17.19
C ALA A 24 2.04 17.69 17.65
N GLY A 25 0.85 18.16 17.27
CA GLY A 25 0.39 19.51 17.64
C GLY A 25 1.01 20.67 16.84
N SER A 26 1.90 20.41 15.88
CA SER A 26 2.53 21.46 15.05
C SER A 26 1.64 22.07 13.97
N GLY A 27 0.35 21.71 13.93
CA GLY A 27 -0.60 22.24 12.94
C GLY A 27 -0.53 21.59 11.55
N LYS A 28 0.00 20.36 11.43
CA LYS A 28 0.09 19.63 10.14
C LYS A 28 -1.20 19.65 9.34
N THR A 29 -2.32 19.34 9.98
CA THR A 29 -3.64 19.31 9.32
C THR A 29 -4.04 20.71 8.82
N ALA A 30 -3.82 21.75 9.61
CA ALA A 30 -4.12 23.13 9.21
C ALA A 30 -3.26 23.58 8.02
N VAL A 31 -1.96 23.26 8.04
CA VAL A 31 -1.06 23.53 6.91
C VAL A 31 -1.50 22.79 5.64
N LEU A 32 -1.95 21.52 5.76
CA LEU A 32 -2.45 20.76 4.62
C LEU A 32 -3.74 21.35 4.07
N VAL A 33 -4.70 21.71 4.90
CA VAL A 33 -5.94 22.39 4.48
C VAL A 33 -5.61 23.68 3.74
N GLU A 34 -4.78 24.54 4.34
CA GLU A 34 -4.38 25.81 3.71
C GLU A 34 -3.67 25.59 2.36
N ARG A 35 -2.80 24.57 2.28
CA ARG A 35 -2.18 24.19 1.01
C ARG A 35 -3.21 23.81 -0.06
N ILE A 36 -4.24 23.04 0.31
CA ILE A 36 -5.33 22.66 -0.60
C ILE A 36 -6.09 23.89 -1.07
N ILE A 37 -6.45 24.79 -0.16
CA ILE A 37 -7.13 26.03 -0.48
C ILE A 37 -6.27 26.92 -1.38
N ASN A 38 -4.96 27.02 -1.10
CA ASN A 38 -4.01 27.75 -1.93
C ASN A 38 -3.96 27.19 -3.37
N LYS A 39 -3.96 25.86 -3.54
CA LYS A 39 -4.02 25.23 -4.87
C LYS A 39 -5.31 25.54 -5.61
N ILE A 40 -6.43 25.51 -4.91
CA ILE A 40 -7.74 25.83 -5.48
C ILE A 40 -7.78 27.30 -5.92
N ILE A 41 -7.34 28.24 -5.08
CA ILE A 41 -7.46 29.68 -5.33
C ILE A 41 -6.43 30.16 -6.34
N ASN A 42 -5.16 29.85 -6.11
CA ASN A 42 -4.04 30.42 -6.86
C ASN A 42 -3.67 29.61 -8.10
N GLU A 43 -3.69 28.26 -7.99
CA GLU A 43 -3.38 27.39 -9.12
C GLU A 43 -4.63 27.02 -9.95
N LYS A 44 -5.85 27.40 -9.49
CA LYS A 44 -7.14 27.12 -10.13
C LYS A 44 -7.40 25.62 -10.35
N ILE A 45 -6.85 24.79 -9.47
CA ILE A 45 -7.06 23.33 -9.51
C ILE A 45 -8.40 23.03 -8.86
N ASP A 46 -9.27 22.27 -9.53
CA ASP A 46 -10.50 21.80 -8.94
C ASP A 46 -10.22 20.73 -7.87
N ILE A 47 -10.98 20.73 -6.78
CA ILE A 47 -10.80 19.81 -5.64
C ILE A 47 -10.94 18.35 -6.05
N ASP A 48 -11.74 18.01 -7.05
CA ASP A 48 -11.91 16.68 -7.60
C ASP A 48 -10.69 16.16 -8.40
N LYS A 49 -9.71 17.04 -8.67
CA LYS A 49 -8.41 16.70 -9.28
C LYS A 49 -7.31 16.45 -8.27
N LEU A 50 -7.61 16.57 -6.98
CA LEU A 50 -6.69 16.31 -5.89
C LEU A 50 -7.00 14.96 -5.25
N LEU A 51 -5.95 14.17 -5.00
CA LEU A 51 -6.03 12.99 -4.15
C LEU A 51 -5.49 13.35 -2.77
N ILE A 52 -6.34 13.23 -1.75
CA ILE A 52 -6.01 13.52 -0.36
C ILE A 52 -6.20 12.24 0.44
N VAL A 53 -5.10 11.69 0.94
CA VAL A 53 -5.10 10.38 1.58
C VAL A 53 -4.83 10.51 3.08
N THR A 54 -5.56 9.75 3.87
CA THR A 54 -5.40 9.66 5.33
C THR A 54 -5.26 8.19 5.76
N PHE A 55 -4.89 7.96 7.03
CA PHE A 55 -4.78 6.61 7.56
C PHE A 55 -6.11 6.02 8.04
N THR A 56 -7.09 6.85 8.39
CA THR A 56 -8.38 6.41 8.92
C THR A 56 -9.53 7.11 8.22
N ASN A 57 -10.68 6.45 8.16
CA ASN A 57 -11.91 7.05 7.63
C ASN A 57 -12.36 8.26 8.45
N ALA A 58 -12.17 8.23 9.77
CA ALA A 58 -12.49 9.37 10.63
C ALA A 58 -11.64 10.59 10.27
N ALA A 59 -10.31 10.41 10.04
CA ALA A 59 -9.42 11.49 9.61
C ALA A 59 -9.77 12.01 8.20
N ALA A 60 -10.23 11.14 7.30
CA ALA A 60 -10.70 11.56 5.97
C ALA A 60 -11.97 12.42 6.07
N SER A 61 -12.92 12.04 6.92
CA SER A 61 -14.14 12.82 7.16
C SER A 61 -13.82 14.17 7.79
N GLU A 62 -12.98 14.20 8.83
CA GLU A 62 -12.51 15.43 9.46
C GLU A 62 -11.78 16.37 8.47
N MET A 63 -10.95 15.79 7.60
CA MET A 63 -10.26 16.55 6.56
C MET A 63 -11.25 17.18 5.58
N ARG A 64 -12.29 16.44 5.15
CA ARG A 64 -13.35 16.94 4.26
C ARG A 64 -14.11 18.10 4.89
N GLU A 65 -14.48 17.98 6.17
CA GLU A 65 -15.16 19.03 6.92
C GLU A 65 -14.31 20.30 7.00
N LYS A 66 -13.04 20.18 7.38
CA LYS A 66 -12.12 21.31 7.47
C LYS A 66 -11.87 22.02 6.13
N ILE A 67 -11.79 21.27 5.03
CA ILE A 67 -11.67 21.86 3.70
C ILE A 67 -12.96 22.61 3.35
N LEU A 68 -14.11 22.01 3.66
CA LEU A 68 -15.41 22.64 3.41
C LEU A 68 -15.58 23.95 4.21
N GLU A 69 -15.24 23.94 5.50
CA GLU A 69 -15.24 25.14 6.36
C GLU A 69 -14.35 26.24 5.76
N ALA A 70 -13.11 25.89 5.40
CA ALA A 70 -12.18 26.86 4.80
C ALA A 70 -12.66 27.40 3.45
N LEU A 71 -13.35 26.58 2.63
CA LEU A 71 -13.99 27.04 1.39
C LEU A 71 -15.13 28.02 1.68
N TYR A 72 -15.95 27.78 2.69
CA TYR A 72 -17.02 28.72 3.07
C TYR A 72 -16.45 30.04 3.57
N GLU A 73 -15.43 30.04 4.42
CA GLU A 73 -14.74 31.27 4.85
C GLU A 73 -14.24 32.09 3.64
N LYS A 74 -13.64 31.43 2.65
CA LYS A 74 -13.17 32.11 1.44
C LYS A 74 -14.29 32.63 0.54
N ILE A 75 -15.42 31.95 0.49
CA ILE A 75 -16.61 32.44 -0.23
C ILE A 75 -17.22 33.67 0.47
N GLU A 76 -17.21 33.70 1.80
CA GLU A 76 -17.66 34.89 2.52
C GLU A 76 -16.79 36.13 2.22
N GLU A 77 -15.45 35.90 2.07
CA GLU A 77 -14.53 36.96 1.64
C GLU A 77 -14.74 37.40 0.17
N GLU A 78 -15.07 36.44 -0.70
CA GLU A 78 -15.23 36.62 -2.15
C GLU A 78 -16.55 36.03 -2.68
N PRO A 79 -17.75 36.58 -2.38
CA PRO A 79 -19.03 35.93 -2.70
C PRO A 79 -19.29 35.80 -4.20
N GLN A 80 -18.63 36.60 -5.05
CA GLN A 80 -18.78 36.55 -6.51
C GLN A 80 -17.81 35.58 -7.19
N ASN A 81 -16.96 34.88 -6.44
CA ASN A 81 -15.98 33.95 -6.98
C ASN A 81 -16.64 32.61 -7.39
N VAL A 82 -17.05 32.55 -8.68
CA VAL A 82 -17.73 31.37 -9.25
C VAL A 82 -16.87 30.09 -9.12
N HIS A 83 -15.53 30.22 -9.17
CA HIS A 83 -14.65 29.08 -9.03
C HIS A 83 -14.75 28.49 -7.63
N LEU A 84 -14.75 29.31 -6.58
CA LEU A 84 -14.92 28.84 -5.20
C LEU A 84 -16.28 28.19 -4.98
N GLN A 85 -17.36 28.80 -5.46
CA GLN A 85 -18.71 28.23 -5.39
C GLN A 85 -18.79 26.84 -6.05
N LYS A 86 -18.12 26.67 -7.20
CA LYS A 86 -18.02 25.39 -7.89
C LYS A 86 -17.38 24.30 -7.00
N GLN A 87 -16.36 24.64 -6.18
CA GLN A 87 -15.65 23.66 -5.34
C GLN A 87 -16.55 23.04 -4.28
N ILE A 88 -17.51 23.76 -3.72
CA ILE A 88 -18.49 23.19 -2.78
C ILE A 88 -19.29 22.07 -3.43
N ASN A 89 -19.69 22.23 -4.68
CA ASN A 89 -20.41 21.20 -5.42
C ASN A 89 -19.50 19.99 -5.77
N LEU A 90 -18.20 20.22 -5.93
CA LEU A 90 -17.23 19.17 -6.27
C LEU A 90 -16.72 18.40 -5.07
N ILE A 91 -16.84 18.90 -3.84
CA ILE A 91 -16.29 18.26 -2.63
C ILE A 91 -16.82 16.85 -2.42
N GLY A 92 -18.06 16.59 -2.83
CA GLY A 92 -18.68 15.25 -2.77
C GLY A 92 -18.05 14.23 -3.72
N ARG A 93 -17.33 14.70 -4.76
CA ARG A 93 -16.61 13.88 -5.74
C ARG A 93 -15.10 13.87 -5.51
N ALA A 94 -14.63 14.67 -4.55
CA ALA A 94 -13.21 14.78 -4.25
C ALA A 94 -12.71 13.49 -3.60
N SER A 95 -11.57 13.01 -4.05
CA SER A 95 -10.89 11.83 -3.52
C SER A 95 -10.20 12.15 -2.19
N ILE A 96 -11.01 12.25 -1.11
CA ILE A 96 -10.55 12.43 0.26
C ILE A 96 -10.90 11.15 1.01
N CYS A 97 -9.96 10.23 1.17
CA CYS A 97 -10.21 8.87 1.60
C CYS A 97 -8.98 8.22 2.22
N THR A 98 -9.10 6.98 2.68
CA THR A 98 -7.94 6.16 3.05
C THR A 98 -7.24 5.61 1.80
N ILE A 99 -5.99 5.17 1.96
CA ILE A 99 -5.23 4.56 0.87
C ILE A 99 -5.94 3.31 0.34
N ASP A 100 -6.48 2.48 1.25
CA ASP A 100 -7.21 1.26 0.89
C ASP A 100 -8.49 1.56 0.11
N SER A 101 -9.24 2.58 0.55
CA SER A 101 -10.44 3.02 -0.17
C SER A 101 -10.10 3.52 -1.58
N PHE A 102 -9.01 4.29 -1.72
CA PHE A 102 -8.54 4.73 -3.04
C PHE A 102 -8.15 3.54 -3.92
N CYS A 103 -7.36 2.59 -3.40
CA CYS A 103 -6.98 1.39 -4.15
C CYS A 103 -8.22 0.57 -4.57
N LEU A 104 -9.19 0.42 -3.68
CA LEU A 104 -10.45 -0.27 -3.98
C LEU A 104 -11.22 0.43 -5.10
N ASP A 105 -11.29 1.77 -5.09
CA ASP A 105 -11.94 2.54 -6.14
C ASP A 105 -11.21 2.40 -7.49
N VAL A 106 -9.87 2.37 -7.49
CA VAL A 106 -9.08 2.10 -8.70
C VAL A 106 -9.39 0.72 -9.25
N VAL A 107 -9.41 -0.32 -8.41
CA VAL A 107 -9.75 -1.69 -8.81
C VAL A 107 -11.18 -1.76 -9.36
N LYS A 108 -12.16 -1.17 -8.66
CA LYS A 108 -13.56 -1.15 -9.10
C LYS A 108 -13.79 -0.43 -10.42
N ASN A 109 -13.02 0.62 -10.70
CA ASN A 109 -13.14 1.36 -11.95
C ASN A 109 -12.41 0.70 -13.12
N ASN A 110 -11.50 -0.25 -12.85
CA ASN A 110 -10.67 -0.93 -13.84
C ASN A 110 -10.77 -2.46 -13.77
N PHE A 111 -11.88 -2.99 -13.23
CA PHE A 111 -12.08 -4.43 -13.00
C PHE A 111 -11.86 -5.28 -14.25
N TYR A 112 -12.17 -4.74 -15.42
CA TYR A 112 -12.04 -5.40 -16.72
C TYR A 112 -10.58 -5.58 -17.17
N GLU A 113 -9.64 -4.77 -16.67
CA GLU A 113 -8.20 -4.88 -16.99
C GLU A 113 -7.51 -6.00 -16.19
N ILE A 114 -8.09 -6.42 -15.09
CA ILE A 114 -7.51 -7.39 -14.15
C ILE A 114 -8.34 -8.67 -14.01
N ASP A 115 -9.32 -8.85 -14.90
CA ASP A 115 -10.20 -10.03 -14.96
C ASP A 115 -10.89 -10.38 -13.63
N ILE A 116 -11.34 -9.34 -12.91
CA ILE A 116 -12.10 -9.49 -11.66
C ILE A 116 -13.59 -9.22 -11.93
N SER A 117 -14.47 -9.98 -11.29
CA SER A 117 -15.91 -9.73 -11.35
C SER A 117 -16.24 -8.32 -10.83
N PRO A 118 -17.10 -7.53 -11.49
CA PRO A 118 -17.50 -6.20 -11.01
C PRO A 118 -18.20 -6.24 -9.64
N ASN A 119 -18.76 -7.38 -9.25
CA ASN A 119 -19.44 -7.59 -7.98
C ASN A 119 -18.54 -8.22 -6.90
N PHE A 120 -17.20 -8.11 -7.06
CA PHE A 120 -16.30 -8.62 -6.04
C PHE A 120 -16.49 -7.90 -4.70
N ARG A 121 -16.19 -8.61 -3.63
CA ARG A 121 -16.10 -8.07 -2.27
C ARG A 121 -14.74 -8.39 -1.66
N ILE A 122 -14.37 -7.62 -0.68
CA ILE A 122 -13.20 -7.95 0.14
C ILE A 122 -13.62 -8.98 1.18
N ALA A 123 -12.91 -10.10 1.26
CA ALA A 123 -13.09 -11.10 2.30
C ALA A 123 -12.68 -10.54 3.66
N ASP A 124 -13.33 -10.98 4.72
CA ASP A 124 -12.86 -10.70 6.06
C ASP A 124 -11.64 -11.58 6.42
N THR A 125 -10.99 -11.26 7.52
CA THR A 125 -9.76 -11.96 7.93
C THR A 125 -9.98 -13.44 8.19
N ALA A 126 -11.11 -13.82 8.79
CA ALA A 126 -11.39 -15.21 9.10
C ALA A 126 -11.66 -16.03 7.83
N GLU A 127 -12.42 -15.47 6.90
CA GLU A 127 -12.67 -16.07 5.59
C GLU A 127 -11.37 -16.22 4.78
N LEU A 128 -10.50 -15.20 4.81
CA LEU A 128 -9.22 -15.25 4.11
C LEU A 128 -8.31 -16.36 4.66
N GLU A 129 -8.23 -16.52 5.98
CA GLU A 129 -7.43 -17.59 6.60
C GLU A 129 -7.99 -18.97 6.27
N LEU A 130 -9.31 -19.14 6.25
CA LEU A 130 -9.95 -20.39 5.84
C LEU A 130 -9.61 -20.75 4.39
N ILE A 131 -9.73 -19.80 3.46
CA ILE A 131 -9.39 -20.01 2.04
C ILE A 131 -7.93 -20.39 1.89
N LYS A 132 -7.01 -19.75 2.62
CA LYS A 132 -5.59 -20.11 2.59
C LYS A 132 -5.34 -21.54 3.07
N GLN A 133 -6.00 -21.95 4.16
CA GLN A 133 -5.88 -23.33 4.68
C GLN A 133 -6.41 -24.36 3.69
N GLU A 134 -7.61 -24.13 3.16
CA GLU A 134 -8.17 -25.03 2.15
C GLU A 134 -7.27 -25.11 0.91
N THR A 135 -6.78 -23.99 0.41
CA THR A 135 -5.89 -23.95 -0.77
C THR A 135 -4.58 -24.70 -0.54
N ILE A 136 -3.96 -24.56 0.64
CA ILE A 136 -2.69 -25.25 0.93
C ILE A 136 -2.91 -26.77 1.08
N GLU A 137 -4.03 -27.20 1.68
CA GLU A 137 -4.41 -28.60 1.77
C GLU A 137 -4.61 -29.21 0.37
N GLU A 138 -5.43 -28.58 -0.47
CA GLU A 138 -5.67 -29.02 -1.85
C GLU A 138 -4.37 -29.11 -2.66
N LEU A 139 -3.47 -28.13 -2.51
CA LEU A 139 -2.17 -28.13 -3.17
C LEU A 139 -1.31 -29.34 -2.73
N PHE A 140 -1.29 -29.64 -1.43
CA PHE A 140 -0.51 -30.76 -0.92
C PHE A 140 -1.12 -32.11 -1.37
N GLU A 141 -2.44 -32.25 -1.37
CA GLU A 141 -3.12 -33.44 -1.88
C GLU A 141 -2.78 -33.66 -3.37
N GLU A 142 -2.87 -32.63 -4.22
CA GLU A 142 -2.48 -32.70 -5.63
C GLU A 142 -1.02 -33.16 -5.80
N LYS A 143 -0.10 -32.60 -4.99
CA LYS A 143 1.32 -32.95 -5.05
C LYS A 143 1.61 -34.36 -4.58
N TYR A 144 0.89 -34.87 -3.60
CA TYR A 144 0.96 -36.29 -3.19
C TYR A 144 0.40 -37.22 -4.26
N GLU A 145 -0.75 -36.90 -4.86
CA GLU A 145 -1.35 -37.72 -5.91
C GLU A 145 -0.48 -37.82 -7.18
N THR A 146 0.20 -36.75 -7.53
CA THR A 146 1.08 -36.69 -8.70
C THR A 146 2.47 -37.28 -8.43
N GLU A 147 2.78 -37.69 -7.22
CA GLU A 147 4.10 -38.17 -6.79
C GLU A 147 5.24 -37.24 -7.23
N ASP A 148 5.04 -35.92 -7.08
CA ASP A 148 6.01 -34.90 -7.47
C ASP A 148 7.32 -35.08 -6.70
N LYS A 149 8.39 -35.47 -7.40
CA LYS A 149 9.66 -35.83 -6.78
C LYS A 149 10.35 -34.65 -6.09
N GLU A 150 10.21 -33.46 -6.63
CA GLU A 150 10.80 -32.26 -6.01
C GLU A 150 10.07 -31.89 -4.73
N PHE A 151 8.75 -32.02 -4.73
CA PHE A 151 7.93 -31.84 -3.55
C PHE A 151 8.25 -32.90 -2.47
N LEU A 152 8.37 -34.17 -2.83
CA LEU A 152 8.69 -35.23 -1.89
C LEU A 152 10.07 -35.04 -1.26
N ASN A 153 11.09 -34.62 -2.02
CA ASN A 153 12.42 -34.28 -1.51
C ASN A 153 12.37 -33.08 -0.56
N LEU A 154 11.58 -32.05 -0.91
CA LEU A 154 11.37 -30.89 -0.05
C LEU A 154 10.69 -31.31 1.27
N LEU A 155 9.67 -32.15 1.17
CA LEU A 155 8.94 -32.68 2.30
C LEU A 155 9.88 -33.44 3.25
N GLU A 156 10.72 -34.36 2.75
CA GLU A 156 11.71 -35.08 3.56
C GLU A 156 12.68 -34.16 4.29
N THR A 157 12.97 -33.00 3.72
CA THR A 157 13.88 -32.02 4.33
C THR A 157 13.23 -31.24 5.46
N TYR A 158 11.95 -30.90 5.35
CA TYR A 158 11.25 -29.99 6.27
C TYR A 158 10.24 -30.69 7.18
N THR A 159 9.87 -31.95 6.89
CA THR A 159 8.97 -32.68 7.78
C THR A 159 9.74 -33.32 8.93
N THR A 160 9.12 -33.31 10.08
CA THR A 160 9.52 -34.04 11.26
C THR A 160 8.57 -35.22 11.49
N TYR A 161 8.73 -35.97 12.58
CA TYR A 161 7.80 -37.02 13.01
C TYR A 161 6.34 -36.54 13.19
N ILE A 162 6.07 -35.25 13.06
CA ILE A 162 4.78 -34.59 13.36
C ILE A 162 3.93 -34.38 12.06
N GLY A 163 4.46 -34.72 10.86
CA GLY A 163 3.74 -34.56 9.60
C GLY A 163 4.23 -33.37 8.77
N ASP A 164 3.42 -32.91 7.82
CA ASP A 164 3.73 -31.87 6.83
C ASP A 164 3.32 -30.44 7.25
N GLU A 165 2.65 -30.30 8.40
CA GLU A 165 2.22 -29.02 8.93
C GLU A 165 3.32 -27.95 9.01
N PRO A 166 4.57 -28.27 9.42
CA PRO A 166 5.64 -27.27 9.47
C PRO A 166 5.99 -26.70 8.08
N LEU A 167 5.89 -27.50 7.03
CA LEU A 167 6.14 -27.05 5.66
C LEU A 167 4.98 -26.18 5.16
N LYS A 168 3.73 -26.54 5.44
CA LYS A 168 2.55 -25.74 5.13
C LYS A 168 2.65 -24.34 5.77
N GLU A 169 2.96 -24.31 7.08
CA GLU A 169 3.15 -23.05 7.81
C GLU A 169 4.27 -22.19 7.21
N LEU A 170 5.40 -22.79 6.85
CA LEU A 170 6.50 -22.09 6.20
C LEU A 170 6.08 -21.47 4.87
N ILE A 171 5.35 -22.22 4.04
CA ILE A 171 4.84 -21.74 2.75
C ILE A 171 3.88 -20.58 2.95
N LEU A 172 2.93 -20.69 3.89
CA LEU A 172 1.99 -19.61 4.19
C LEU A 172 2.68 -18.36 4.73
N ASN A 173 3.73 -18.51 5.54
CA ASN A 173 4.53 -17.39 6.03
C ASN A 173 5.28 -16.70 4.88
N ILE A 174 5.87 -17.43 3.96
CA ILE A 174 6.51 -16.88 2.76
C ILE A 174 5.46 -16.17 1.90
N TYR A 175 4.31 -16.82 1.65
CA TYR A 175 3.21 -16.21 0.92
C TYR A 175 2.77 -14.87 1.52
N ASN A 176 2.50 -14.83 2.82
CA ASN A 176 2.11 -13.59 3.50
C ASN A 176 3.19 -12.50 3.40
N PHE A 177 4.47 -12.89 3.49
CA PHE A 177 5.58 -11.96 3.37
C PHE A 177 5.67 -11.35 1.97
N ILE A 178 5.60 -12.15 0.92
CA ILE A 178 5.75 -11.67 -0.46
C ILE A 178 4.59 -10.78 -0.91
N GLN A 179 3.39 -10.91 -0.30
CA GLN A 179 2.25 -10.03 -0.57
C GLN A 179 2.53 -8.55 -0.20
N SER A 180 3.54 -8.28 0.61
CA SER A 180 3.98 -6.90 0.91
C SER A 180 4.74 -6.24 -0.25
N THR A 181 5.07 -6.99 -1.30
CA THR A 181 5.81 -6.48 -2.47
C THR A 181 4.86 -6.19 -3.64
N PRO A 182 5.16 -5.19 -4.49
CA PRO A 182 4.31 -4.87 -5.65
C PRO A 182 4.18 -6.01 -6.67
N PHE A 183 5.23 -6.83 -6.81
CA PHE A 183 5.32 -7.95 -7.75
C PHE A 183 5.81 -9.20 -7.02
N PRO A 184 4.93 -9.93 -6.30
CA PRO A 184 5.30 -11.04 -5.43
C PRO A 184 6.09 -12.15 -6.14
N ILE A 185 5.61 -12.58 -7.30
CA ILE A 185 6.23 -13.67 -8.07
C ILE A 185 7.62 -13.28 -8.58
N GLU A 186 7.75 -12.11 -9.20
CA GLU A 186 9.04 -11.62 -9.67
C GLU A 186 10.04 -11.43 -8.51
N TRP A 187 9.54 -10.98 -7.36
CA TRP A 187 10.38 -10.85 -6.17
C TRP A 187 10.89 -12.22 -5.72
N LEU A 188 10.02 -13.22 -5.65
CA LEU A 188 10.38 -14.59 -5.26
C LEU A 188 11.42 -15.18 -6.22
N GLU A 189 11.20 -15.08 -7.54
CA GLU A 189 12.15 -15.52 -8.57
C GLU A 189 13.53 -14.86 -8.40
N LYS A 190 13.58 -13.56 -8.18
CA LYS A 190 14.85 -12.85 -7.92
C LYS A 190 15.55 -13.32 -6.65
N GLN A 191 14.80 -13.71 -5.61
CA GLN A 191 15.42 -14.26 -4.41
C GLN A 191 15.97 -15.66 -4.67
N THR A 192 15.24 -16.53 -5.37
CA THR A 192 15.70 -17.90 -5.67
C THR A 192 16.98 -17.91 -6.52
N LEU A 193 17.16 -16.94 -7.42
CA LEU A 193 18.40 -16.80 -8.19
C LEU A 193 19.64 -16.61 -7.31
N LYS A 194 19.51 -16.05 -6.11
CA LYS A 194 20.62 -15.88 -5.16
C LYS A 194 21.11 -17.20 -4.54
N TYR A 195 20.27 -18.22 -4.59
CA TYR A 195 20.60 -19.57 -4.12
C TYR A 195 21.14 -20.47 -5.23
N ASN A 196 21.08 -20.01 -6.49
CA ASN A 196 21.58 -20.78 -7.62
C ASN A 196 23.11 -20.67 -7.69
N LEU A 197 23.79 -21.57 -6.95
CA LEU A 197 25.24 -21.60 -6.82
C LEU A 197 25.97 -22.01 -8.10
N ASN A 198 25.23 -22.36 -9.17
CA ASN A 198 25.82 -22.91 -10.39
C ASN A 198 26.37 -21.85 -11.35
N ASN A 199 26.17 -20.56 -11.10
CA ASN A 199 26.47 -19.55 -12.12
C ASN A 199 27.71 -18.71 -11.93
N GLU A 200 28.43 -18.70 -10.79
CA GLU A 200 29.63 -17.83 -10.66
C GLU A 200 30.55 -18.10 -9.45
N ILE A 201 30.59 -19.28 -8.89
CA ILE A 201 31.47 -19.43 -7.74
C ILE A 201 32.53 -20.49 -7.98
N ASP A 202 33.74 -20.03 -8.20
CA ASP A 202 34.90 -20.66 -7.59
C ASP A 202 34.54 -21.18 -6.19
N ASN A 203 34.83 -22.41 -5.94
CA ASN A 203 34.57 -23.29 -4.81
C ASN A 203 34.68 -22.73 -3.38
N ASP A 204 34.52 -21.43 -3.15
CA ASP A 204 34.65 -20.82 -1.82
C ASP A 204 33.29 -20.32 -1.32
N PHE A 205 32.55 -21.18 -0.60
CA PHE A 205 31.31 -20.83 0.08
C PHE A 205 31.44 -19.56 0.95
N ALA A 206 32.63 -19.31 1.53
CA ALA A 206 32.87 -18.13 2.35
C ALA A 206 32.74 -16.80 1.57
N GLN A 207 32.94 -16.82 0.26
CA GLN A 207 32.77 -15.64 -0.62
C GLN A 207 31.30 -15.44 -1.06
N SER A 208 30.47 -16.44 -0.93
CA SER A 208 29.03 -16.33 -1.23
C SER A 208 28.33 -15.33 -0.32
N VAL A 209 27.16 -14.85 -0.73
CA VAL A 209 26.31 -13.97 0.11
C VAL A 209 26.03 -14.65 1.45
N TRP A 210 25.77 -15.94 1.44
CA TRP A 210 25.45 -16.75 2.63
C TRP A 210 26.67 -17.01 3.50
N GLY A 211 27.80 -17.33 2.90
CA GLY A 211 29.04 -17.46 3.64
C GLY A 211 29.41 -16.19 4.39
N LYS A 212 29.28 -15.03 3.75
CA LYS A 212 29.50 -13.72 4.38
C LYS A 212 28.52 -13.42 5.51
N ILE A 213 27.24 -13.76 5.35
CA ILE A 213 26.25 -13.59 6.42
C ILE A 213 26.59 -14.45 7.62
N ILE A 214 26.91 -15.73 7.41
CA ILE A 214 27.26 -16.66 8.49
C ILE A 214 28.56 -16.23 9.19
N ILE A 215 29.59 -15.88 8.43
CA ILE A 215 30.87 -15.43 9.02
C ILE A 215 30.71 -14.14 9.83
N ASN A 216 29.83 -13.22 9.40
CA ASN A 216 29.60 -11.97 10.13
C ASN A 216 28.62 -12.12 11.32
N SER A 217 27.96 -13.27 11.48
CA SER A 217 27.03 -13.55 12.58
C SER A 217 27.66 -14.35 13.74
N VAL A 218 28.94 -14.74 13.63
CA VAL A 218 29.78 -15.38 14.64
C VAL A 218 30.77 -14.35 15.21
#